data_1bee402a4be6ad1e47faa8c08fb95699
#
_entry.id   1bee402a4be6ad1e47faa8c08fb95699
#
_cell.length_a   1.000
_cell.length_b   1.000
_cell.length_c   1.000
_cell.angle_alpha   90.00
_cell.angle_beta   90.00
_cell.angle_gamma   90.00
#
_symmetry.space_group_name_H-M   'P 1'
#
loop_
_entity.id
_entity.type
_entity.pdbx_description
1 polymer ?
#
loop_
_entity_poly.entity_id
_entity_poly.type
_entity_poly.pdbx_seq_one_letter_code
_entity_poly.pdbx_strand_id
1 'polypeptide(L)'
;MPVKRTGLDELDLRLLHLIRTHPRTGLLEIARLLGVARGTVQSRLDRLTADGVITDFGPNLSPAALGHPVQAFTTLEVEQANRADITASLTAIPELLEAYIVTGPGDVWCRLAGRDHEHIQQVIDQMLTIQGVRRGTTVITLSTVVPHRVEPLASLRTVVR
;
A
#
# COMPACT_ATOMS: atom_id res chain seq x y z
N MET A 1 10.36 9.21 -3.10
CA MET A 1 11.76 8.90 -3.39
C MET A 1 11.84 8.07 -4.67
N PRO A 2 12.75 8.33 -5.62
CA PRO A 2 12.88 7.48 -6.80
C PRO A 2 13.40 6.11 -6.35
N VAL A 3 12.59 5.06 -6.59
CA VAL A 3 13.00 3.67 -6.35
C VAL A 3 14.15 3.36 -7.33
N LYS A 4 15.31 3.01 -6.79
CA LYS A 4 16.44 2.53 -7.58
C LYS A 4 15.94 1.36 -8.45
N ARG A 5 16.18 1.39 -9.76
CA ARG A 5 15.89 0.25 -10.63
C ARG A 5 16.77 -0.93 -10.21
N THR A 6 16.28 -1.74 -9.30
CA THR A 6 16.97 -2.95 -8.82
C THR A 6 16.91 -4.02 -9.91
N GLY A 7 18.08 -4.49 -10.33
CA GLY A 7 18.20 -5.65 -11.19
C GLY A 7 17.80 -6.90 -10.39
N LEU A 8 16.49 -7.23 -10.36
CA LEU A 8 16.01 -8.49 -9.78
C LEU A 8 16.41 -9.64 -10.71
N ASP A 9 17.08 -10.64 -10.17
CA ASP A 9 17.36 -11.89 -10.88
C ASP A 9 16.24 -12.92 -10.68
N GLU A 10 16.33 -14.05 -11.38
CA GLU A 10 15.33 -15.12 -11.30
C GLU A 10 15.17 -15.68 -9.88
N LEU A 11 16.28 -15.79 -9.14
CA LEU A 11 16.24 -16.28 -7.77
C LEU A 11 15.53 -15.29 -6.84
N ASP A 12 15.69 -13.98 -7.08
CA ASP A 12 14.94 -12.95 -6.34
C ASP A 12 13.43 -13.07 -6.58
N LEU A 13 13.02 -13.25 -7.84
CA LEU A 13 11.60 -13.39 -8.19
C LEU A 13 11.00 -14.66 -7.58
N ARG A 14 11.72 -15.78 -7.60
CA ARG A 14 11.30 -17.03 -6.97
C ARG A 14 11.21 -16.88 -5.44
N LEU A 15 12.16 -16.18 -4.82
CA LEU A 15 12.15 -15.89 -3.38
C LEU A 15 10.94 -15.03 -3.01
N LEU A 16 10.70 -13.94 -3.73
CA LEU A 16 9.54 -13.07 -3.51
C LEU A 16 8.21 -13.82 -3.65
N HIS A 17 8.10 -14.71 -4.64
CA HIS A 17 6.94 -15.58 -4.80
C HIS A 17 6.74 -16.50 -3.60
N LEU A 18 7.79 -17.16 -3.12
CA LEU A 18 7.71 -18.10 -1.99
C LEU A 18 7.32 -17.42 -0.68
N ILE A 19 7.95 -16.30 -0.33
CA ILE A 19 7.61 -15.59 0.94
C ILE A 19 6.18 -15.07 0.94
N ARG A 20 5.63 -14.77 -0.23
CA ARG A 20 4.26 -14.28 -0.34
C ARG A 20 3.23 -15.40 -0.32
N THR A 21 3.47 -16.49 -1.04
CA THR A 21 2.54 -17.65 -1.09
C THR A 21 2.62 -18.53 0.14
N HIS A 22 3.76 -18.49 0.84
CA HIS A 22 4.02 -19.28 2.03
C HIS A 22 4.54 -18.41 3.19
N PRO A 23 3.78 -17.41 3.68
CA PRO A 23 4.26 -16.40 4.61
C PRO A 23 4.66 -16.94 6.00
N ARG A 24 4.28 -18.20 6.31
CA ARG A 24 4.65 -18.86 7.57
C ARG A 24 5.84 -19.79 7.44
N THR A 25 6.42 -19.91 6.25
CA THR A 25 7.54 -20.80 5.99
C THR A 25 8.84 -20.18 6.48
N GLY A 26 9.59 -20.92 7.31
CA GLY A 26 10.87 -20.45 7.81
C GLY A 26 11.96 -20.40 6.73
N LEU A 27 13.00 -19.57 6.96
CA LEU A 27 14.08 -19.34 6.00
C LEU A 27 14.83 -20.61 5.59
N LEU A 28 14.94 -21.59 6.48
CA LEU A 28 15.59 -22.86 6.19
C LEU A 28 14.82 -23.65 5.11
N GLU A 29 13.52 -23.70 5.24
CA GLU A 29 12.65 -24.39 4.28
C GLU A 29 12.59 -23.64 2.94
N ILE A 30 12.54 -22.30 2.97
CA ILE A 30 12.64 -21.47 1.77
C ILE A 30 13.96 -21.76 1.03
N ALA A 31 15.07 -21.84 1.76
CA ALA A 31 16.37 -22.15 1.20
C ALA A 31 16.37 -23.53 0.53
N ARG A 32 15.76 -24.54 1.17
CA ARG A 32 15.59 -25.88 0.63
C ARG A 32 14.76 -25.88 -0.66
N LEU A 33 13.65 -25.17 -0.69
CA LEU A 33 12.76 -25.04 -1.87
C LEU A 33 13.45 -24.33 -3.03
N LEU A 34 14.32 -23.37 -2.74
CA LEU A 34 15.10 -22.64 -3.74
C LEU A 34 16.38 -23.38 -4.20
N GLY A 35 16.82 -24.41 -3.45
CA GLY A 35 18.07 -25.12 -3.72
C GLY A 35 19.32 -24.29 -3.41
N VAL A 36 19.29 -23.42 -2.40
CA VAL A 36 20.39 -22.52 -2.02
C VAL A 36 20.69 -22.58 -0.52
N ALA A 37 21.82 -22.05 -0.09
CA ALA A 37 22.17 -21.96 1.32
C ALA A 37 21.25 -20.95 2.06
N ARG A 38 20.95 -21.21 3.36
CA ARG A 38 20.17 -20.29 4.20
C ARG A 38 20.73 -18.86 4.21
N GLY A 39 22.06 -18.73 4.28
CA GLY A 39 22.72 -17.42 4.25
C GLY A 39 22.48 -16.65 2.96
N THR A 40 22.35 -17.35 1.83
CA THR A 40 22.00 -16.73 0.53
C THR A 40 20.59 -16.14 0.58
N VAL A 41 19.62 -16.87 1.15
CA VAL A 41 18.25 -16.37 1.31
C VAL A 41 18.23 -15.14 2.21
N GLN A 42 18.90 -15.20 3.37
CA GLN A 42 18.97 -14.08 4.30
C GLN A 42 19.58 -12.84 3.64
N SER A 43 20.75 -12.97 3.02
CA SER A 43 21.43 -11.85 2.35
C SER A 43 20.57 -11.21 1.24
N ARG A 44 19.80 -12.03 0.50
CA ARG A 44 18.89 -11.52 -0.53
C ARG A 44 17.71 -10.78 0.07
N LEU A 45 17.10 -11.29 1.14
CA LEU A 45 16.01 -10.61 1.85
C LEU A 45 16.48 -9.26 2.38
N ASP A 46 17.66 -9.22 3.03
CA ASP A 46 18.22 -7.99 3.56
C ASP A 46 18.44 -6.95 2.44
N ARG A 47 18.99 -7.39 1.30
CA ARG A 47 19.19 -6.54 0.14
C ARG A 47 17.85 -6.06 -0.45
N LEU A 48 16.88 -6.95 -0.66
CA LEU A 48 15.57 -6.62 -1.23
C LEU A 48 14.81 -5.64 -0.33
N THR A 49 14.98 -5.75 0.98
CA THR A 49 14.42 -4.81 1.96
C THR A 49 15.15 -3.46 1.90
N ALA A 50 16.48 -3.46 1.91
CA ALA A 50 17.28 -2.24 1.81
C ALA A 50 17.04 -1.47 0.50
N ASP A 51 16.80 -2.20 -0.60
CA ASP A 51 16.48 -1.64 -1.92
C ASP A 51 14.99 -1.20 -2.05
N GLY A 52 14.17 -1.42 -1.01
CA GLY A 52 12.75 -1.06 -1.00
C GLY A 52 11.87 -1.91 -1.92
N VAL A 53 12.35 -3.10 -2.32
CA VAL A 53 11.54 -4.08 -3.08
C VAL A 53 10.55 -4.77 -2.15
N ILE A 54 11.00 -5.11 -0.94
CA ILE A 54 10.15 -5.56 0.15
C ILE A 54 9.93 -4.35 1.06
N THR A 55 8.69 -3.89 1.13
CA THR A 55 8.30 -2.72 1.90
C THR A 55 7.76 -3.06 3.28
N ASP A 56 7.27 -4.30 3.46
CA ASP A 56 6.70 -4.78 4.70
C ASP A 56 6.70 -6.32 4.73
N PHE A 57 6.76 -6.89 5.93
CA PHE A 57 6.60 -8.32 6.23
C PHE A 57 5.32 -8.62 7.03
N GLY A 58 4.53 -7.59 7.30
CA GLY A 58 3.28 -7.73 8.04
C GLY A 58 2.20 -8.46 7.26
N PRO A 59 1.24 -9.08 7.96
CA PRO A 59 0.07 -9.65 7.31
C PRO A 59 -0.82 -8.56 6.74
N ASN A 60 -1.47 -8.82 5.62
CA ASN A 60 -2.54 -7.96 5.13
C ASN A 60 -3.74 -8.06 6.08
N LEU A 61 -4.19 -6.92 6.60
CA LEU A 61 -5.36 -6.85 7.47
C LEU A 61 -6.59 -6.46 6.66
N SER A 62 -7.73 -7.04 7.00
CA SER A 62 -9.02 -6.70 6.39
C SER A 62 -9.69 -5.59 7.18
N PRO A 63 -9.93 -4.39 6.62
CA PRO A 63 -10.68 -3.34 7.29
C PRO A 63 -12.05 -3.80 7.75
N ALA A 64 -12.74 -4.61 6.95
CA ALA A 64 -14.05 -5.16 7.29
C ALA A 64 -13.99 -6.07 8.51
N ALA A 65 -12.96 -6.94 8.62
CA ALA A 65 -12.76 -7.79 9.79
C ALA A 65 -12.39 -7.00 11.06
N LEU A 66 -11.82 -5.80 10.89
CA LEU A 66 -11.55 -4.84 11.95
C LEU A 66 -12.75 -3.92 12.27
N GLY A 67 -13.94 -4.22 11.73
CA GLY A 67 -15.15 -3.45 11.99
C GLY A 67 -15.37 -2.24 11.08
N HIS A 68 -14.61 -2.10 9.98
CA HIS A 68 -14.71 -1.00 9.02
C HIS A 68 -15.04 -1.52 7.61
N PRO A 69 -16.27 -2.06 7.39
CA PRO A 69 -16.63 -2.69 6.12
C PRO A 69 -16.89 -1.69 4.97
N VAL A 70 -17.24 -0.44 5.28
CA VAL A 70 -17.51 0.57 4.27
C VAL A 70 -16.21 1.22 3.81
N GLN A 71 -15.94 1.18 2.50
CA GLN A 71 -14.80 1.85 1.90
C GLN A 71 -15.25 3.03 1.04
N ALA A 72 -14.45 4.08 1.02
CA ALA A 72 -14.68 5.25 0.19
C ALA A 72 -13.36 5.77 -0.40
N PHE A 73 -13.49 6.47 -1.52
CA PHE A 73 -12.41 7.23 -2.13
C PHE A 73 -12.79 8.69 -2.14
N THR A 74 -11.92 9.53 -1.58
CA THR A 74 -12.13 10.98 -1.51
C THR A 74 -11.00 11.68 -2.24
N THR A 75 -11.34 12.57 -3.15
CA THR A 75 -10.39 13.48 -3.79
C THR A 75 -10.51 14.84 -3.12
N LEU A 76 -9.40 15.38 -2.62
CA LEU A 76 -9.34 16.68 -1.97
C LEU A 76 -8.68 17.72 -2.88
N GLU A 77 -9.23 18.93 -2.89
CA GLU A 77 -8.59 20.13 -3.40
C GLU A 77 -7.91 20.86 -2.25
N VAL A 78 -6.59 21.12 -2.35
CA VAL A 78 -5.81 21.69 -1.25
C VAL A 78 -4.99 22.89 -1.68
N GLU A 79 -4.69 23.77 -0.73
CA GLU A 79 -3.76 24.88 -0.94
C GLU A 79 -2.32 24.39 -0.98
N GLN A 80 -1.59 24.73 -2.03
CA GLN A 80 -0.21 24.25 -2.21
C GLN A 80 0.76 24.73 -1.12
N ALA A 81 0.47 25.89 -0.49
CA ALA A 81 1.33 26.47 0.54
C ALA A 81 1.40 25.62 1.84
N ASN A 82 0.37 24.81 2.13
CA ASN A 82 0.20 24.09 3.41
C ASN A 82 0.34 22.57 3.30
N ARG A 83 0.97 22.05 2.23
CA ARG A 83 1.03 20.60 1.96
C ARG A 83 1.61 19.76 3.11
N ALA A 84 2.64 20.25 3.80
CA ALA A 84 3.27 19.50 4.88
C ALA A 84 2.32 19.32 6.07
N ASP A 85 1.63 20.40 6.45
CA ASP A 85 0.69 20.41 7.57
C ASP A 85 -0.57 19.59 7.25
N ILE A 86 -1.05 19.68 6.02
CA ILE A 86 -2.16 18.84 5.52
C ILE A 86 -1.78 17.36 5.56
N THR A 87 -0.57 17.01 5.12
CA THR A 87 -0.09 15.62 5.16
C THR A 87 -0.03 15.10 6.59
N ALA A 88 0.49 15.88 7.53
CA ALA A 88 0.55 15.51 8.95
C ALA A 88 -0.84 15.31 9.53
N SER A 89 -1.77 16.23 9.25
CA SER A 89 -3.16 16.18 9.72
C SER A 89 -3.90 14.96 9.15
N LEU A 90 -3.73 14.68 7.86
CA LEU A 90 -4.32 13.50 7.21
C LEU A 90 -3.76 12.20 7.81
N THR A 91 -2.46 12.14 8.06
CA THR A 91 -1.80 10.94 8.65
C THR A 91 -2.32 10.62 10.06
N ALA A 92 -2.84 11.61 10.77
CA ALA A 92 -3.40 11.43 12.10
C ALA A 92 -4.82 10.82 12.11
N ILE A 93 -5.46 10.64 10.95
CA ILE A 93 -6.80 10.06 10.83
C ILE A 93 -6.67 8.54 10.66
N PRO A 94 -7.09 7.72 11.64
CA PRO A 94 -6.93 6.26 11.58
C PRO A 94 -7.70 5.58 10.45
N GLU A 95 -8.83 6.16 10.05
CA GLU A 95 -9.69 5.68 8.97
C GLU A 95 -9.11 5.94 7.57
N LEU A 96 -8.08 6.81 7.47
CA LEU A 96 -7.36 7.06 6.22
C LEU A 96 -6.32 5.97 6.00
N LEU A 97 -6.61 5.08 5.06
CA LEU A 97 -5.74 3.94 4.75
C LEU A 97 -4.61 4.31 3.79
N GLU A 98 -4.87 5.19 2.83
CA GLU A 98 -3.92 5.60 1.80
C GLU A 98 -4.18 7.04 1.38
N ALA A 99 -3.13 7.79 1.07
CA ALA A 99 -3.23 9.12 0.47
C ALA A 99 -2.12 9.31 -0.58
N TYR A 100 -2.48 9.90 -1.72
CA TYR A 100 -1.57 10.15 -2.83
C TYR A 100 -1.75 11.56 -3.35
N ILE A 101 -0.64 12.24 -3.62
CA ILE A 101 -0.68 13.48 -4.43
C ILE A 101 -0.87 13.04 -5.88
N VAL A 102 -1.88 13.59 -6.54
CA VAL A 102 -2.27 13.19 -7.89
C VAL A 102 -2.24 14.37 -8.87
N THR A 103 -2.23 14.05 -10.15
CA THR A 103 -2.49 15.00 -11.23
C THR A 103 -3.92 14.82 -11.71
N GLY A 104 -4.58 15.89 -12.16
CA GLY A 104 -5.95 15.86 -12.66
C GLY A 104 -6.94 16.54 -11.71
N PRO A 105 -8.19 16.11 -11.68
CA PRO A 105 -9.20 16.70 -10.78
C PRO A 105 -8.83 16.46 -9.31
N GLY A 106 -8.57 17.55 -8.59
CA GLY A 106 -8.11 17.54 -7.20
C GLY A 106 -6.59 17.33 -7.06
N ASP A 107 -6.11 17.46 -5.84
CA ASP A 107 -4.68 17.45 -5.49
C ASP A 107 -4.27 16.21 -4.71
N VAL A 108 -5.15 15.70 -3.85
CA VAL A 108 -4.89 14.52 -2.99
C VAL A 108 -6.02 13.51 -3.15
N TRP A 109 -5.65 12.28 -3.49
CA TRP A 109 -6.56 11.15 -3.55
C TRP A 109 -6.39 10.30 -2.30
N CYS A 110 -7.50 10.00 -1.61
CA CYS A 110 -7.54 9.32 -0.34
C CYS A 110 -8.39 8.05 -0.42
N ARG A 111 -7.97 6.99 0.26
CA ARG A 111 -8.77 5.80 0.50
C ARG A 111 -9.12 5.69 1.97
N LEU A 112 -10.42 5.59 2.27
CA LEU A 112 -10.98 5.57 3.61
C LEU A 112 -11.65 4.23 3.90
N ALA A 113 -11.70 3.86 5.18
CA ALA A 113 -12.57 2.80 5.67
C ALA A 113 -13.35 3.27 6.90
N GLY A 114 -14.64 2.95 6.95
CA GLY A 114 -15.52 3.31 8.07
C GLY A 114 -16.42 2.16 8.49
N ARG A 115 -16.99 2.26 9.68
CA ARG A 115 -17.93 1.27 10.25
C ARG A 115 -19.23 1.22 9.46
N ASP A 116 -19.68 2.38 9.02
CA ASP A 116 -20.91 2.60 8.27
C ASP A 116 -20.80 3.91 7.47
N HIS A 117 -21.86 4.29 6.75
CA HIS A 117 -21.89 5.50 5.93
C HIS A 117 -21.84 6.78 6.76
N GLU A 118 -22.46 6.78 7.96
CA GLU A 118 -22.45 7.92 8.87
C GLU A 118 -21.03 8.16 9.39
N HIS A 119 -20.31 7.12 9.75
CA HIS A 119 -18.91 7.22 10.16
C HIS A 119 -18.02 7.73 9.02
N ILE A 120 -18.22 7.26 7.78
CA ILE A 120 -17.48 7.82 6.61
C ILE A 120 -17.77 9.31 6.47
N GLN A 121 -19.02 9.76 6.64
CA GLN A 121 -19.37 11.18 6.59
C GLN A 121 -18.61 11.97 7.68
N GLN A 122 -18.57 11.49 8.91
CA GLN A 122 -17.83 12.12 10.01
C GLN A 122 -16.34 12.27 9.69
N VAL A 123 -15.72 11.24 9.10
CA VAL A 123 -14.32 11.28 8.68
C VAL A 123 -14.11 12.32 7.57
N ILE A 124 -15.02 12.38 6.60
CA ILE A 124 -14.96 13.40 5.53
C ILE A 124 -15.07 14.80 6.13
N ASP A 125 -16.03 15.03 7.02
CA ASP A 125 -16.22 16.32 7.67
C ASP A 125 -14.96 16.72 8.46
N GLN A 126 -14.33 15.79 9.19
CA GLN A 126 -13.04 16.01 9.83
C GLN A 126 -11.95 16.40 8.84
N MET A 127 -11.84 15.71 7.70
CA MET A 127 -10.85 16.04 6.66
C MET A 127 -11.08 17.45 6.09
N LEU A 128 -12.33 17.86 5.92
CA LEU A 128 -12.70 19.19 5.42
C LEU A 128 -12.42 20.32 6.42
N THR A 129 -12.26 20.04 7.72
CA THR A 129 -11.84 21.04 8.72
C THR A 129 -10.34 21.29 8.74
N ILE A 130 -9.54 20.49 8.03
CA ILE A 130 -8.09 20.66 7.96
C ILE A 130 -7.77 21.97 7.24
N GLN A 131 -6.97 22.82 7.87
CA GLN A 131 -6.57 24.11 7.28
C GLN A 131 -5.86 23.89 5.92
N GLY A 132 -6.36 24.57 4.89
CA GLY A 132 -5.85 24.45 3.53
C GLY A 132 -6.57 23.41 2.68
N VAL A 133 -7.50 22.62 3.23
CA VAL A 133 -8.43 21.80 2.45
C VAL A 133 -9.61 22.70 2.04
N ARG A 134 -9.87 22.78 0.73
CA ARG A 134 -10.92 23.65 0.17
C ARG A 134 -12.20 22.88 -0.14
N ARG A 135 -12.06 21.66 -0.65
CA ARG A 135 -13.17 20.84 -1.14
C ARG A 135 -12.80 19.37 -1.10
N GLY A 136 -13.80 18.52 -0.91
CA GLY A 136 -13.71 17.07 -1.06
C GLY A 136 -14.81 16.54 -2.00
N THR A 137 -14.46 15.58 -2.83
CA THR A 137 -15.41 14.78 -3.61
C THR A 137 -15.24 13.33 -3.26
N THR A 138 -16.30 12.68 -2.77
CA THR A 138 -16.24 11.30 -2.28
C THR A 138 -17.12 10.39 -3.11
N VAL A 139 -16.61 9.17 -3.36
CA VAL A 139 -17.35 8.05 -3.91
C VAL A 139 -17.29 6.88 -2.95
N ILE A 140 -18.43 6.22 -2.70
CA ILE A 140 -18.51 5.02 -1.86
C ILE A 140 -18.27 3.79 -2.74
N THR A 141 -17.43 2.87 -2.27
CA THR A 141 -17.16 1.61 -2.95
C THR A 141 -18.36 0.66 -2.78
N LEU A 142 -18.93 0.22 -3.90
CA LEU A 142 -20.00 -0.78 -3.87
C LEU A 142 -19.45 -2.19 -3.70
N SER A 143 -18.36 -2.51 -4.39
CA SER A 143 -17.66 -3.80 -4.30
C SER A 143 -16.22 -3.68 -4.78
N THR A 144 -15.36 -4.55 -4.27
CA THR A 144 -13.98 -4.67 -4.77
C THR A 144 -13.93 -5.70 -5.89
N VAL A 145 -13.69 -5.25 -7.12
CA VAL A 145 -13.56 -6.13 -8.29
C VAL A 145 -12.16 -6.76 -8.35
N VAL A 146 -11.12 -5.95 -8.09
CA VAL A 146 -9.73 -6.41 -8.01
C VAL A 146 -9.13 -5.87 -6.72
N PRO A 147 -8.75 -6.73 -5.77
CA PRO A 147 -8.07 -6.28 -4.55
C PRO A 147 -6.67 -5.76 -4.87
N HIS A 148 -6.10 -4.94 -3.99
CA HIS A 148 -4.73 -4.47 -4.14
C HIS A 148 -3.77 -5.66 -4.26
N ARG A 149 -2.98 -5.66 -5.34
CA ARG A 149 -2.00 -6.72 -5.63
C ARG A 149 -0.84 -6.17 -6.44
N VAL A 150 0.35 -6.63 -6.15
CA VAL A 150 1.60 -6.21 -6.83
C VAL A 150 2.27 -7.38 -7.56
N GLU A 151 1.96 -8.63 -7.19
CA GLU A 151 2.61 -9.84 -7.72
C GLU A 151 2.57 -9.97 -9.24
N PRO A 152 1.46 -9.62 -9.93
CA PRO A 152 1.44 -9.72 -11.38
C PRO A 152 2.56 -8.93 -12.06
N LEU A 153 3.04 -7.84 -11.42
CA LEU A 153 4.15 -7.05 -11.94
C LEU A 153 5.49 -7.80 -11.90
N ALA A 154 5.68 -8.70 -10.93
CA ALA A 154 6.87 -9.53 -10.85
C ALA A 154 6.94 -10.52 -12.03
N SER A 155 5.79 -11.07 -12.45
CA SER A 155 5.71 -12.01 -13.59
C SER A 155 6.04 -11.36 -14.93
N LEU A 156 5.75 -10.06 -15.10
CA LEU A 156 6.05 -9.33 -16.35
C LEU A 156 7.55 -9.22 -16.61
N ARG A 157 8.41 -9.31 -15.58
CA ARG A 157 9.87 -9.24 -15.73
C ARG A 157 10.48 -10.53 -16.28
N THR A 158 9.79 -11.65 -16.14
CA THR A 158 10.26 -12.95 -16.65
C THR A 158 10.03 -13.10 -18.16
N VAL A 159 9.15 -12.30 -18.76
CA VAL A 159 8.77 -12.40 -20.19
C VAL A 159 9.65 -11.53 -21.10
N VAL A 160 10.44 -10.61 -20.56
CA VAL A 160 11.33 -9.75 -21.35
C VAL A 160 12.74 -10.36 -21.37
N ARG A 161 12.90 -11.44 -22.17
CA ARG A 161 14.17 -11.93 -22.70
C ARG A 161 14.03 -12.15 -24.20
#